data_1373a635602e6ef42a7028533d70bdf3
#
_entry.id   1373a635602e6ef42a7028533d70bdf3
#
_cell.length_a   1.000
_cell.length_b   1.000
_cell.length_c   1.000
_cell.angle_alpha   90.00
_cell.angle_beta   90.00
_cell.angle_gamma   90.00
#
_symmetry.space_group_name_H-M   'P 1'
#
loop_
_entity.id
_entity.type
_entity.pdbx_description
1 polymer ?
#
loop_
_entity_poly.entity_id
_entity_poly.type
_entity_poly.pdbx_seq_one_letter_code
_entity_poly.pdbx_strand_id
1 'polypeptide(L)'
;MSSQNHEIFGGKAQILRVPQSGEVWQFRMWIAEEKKYLRKSLQTRDFEAATKRAEKLYLETMANVSSGKKLFGLSLQELTNLYTDWRKEDVGTRITKGRLGTIKSQMKHILAYKGAGLKIAELERNSFYDYESWRKTTRQGTQSVTIRNEQSTINHMMDFAYREGYTHLPQLDFRPISIKKDEVGRRDIFKLEEYDKLIRELRSYVSKKQAPDKIERTERLMVRDAILIASNSLLRVGELWQLRYGDIEKIEHAFDSEEKPVELVTLNIRGETSKTGNGRRIIMRGGQYFLRLRERSSNTDKDDFVFVSVGGNKPLARQKWYYHWGNLMRSIGIEDYQTRKLTWYSLRHFGITCRIRAGNTYSEIAEMAGTSASYIETHYKHYE
;
A
#
# COMPACT_ATOMS: atom_id res chain seq x y z
N MET A 1 -25.50 43.38 31.26
CA MET A 1 -26.15 42.24 31.92
C MET A 1 -25.08 41.48 32.68
N SER A 2 -25.22 41.36 34.01
CA SER A 2 -24.24 40.64 34.86
C SER A 2 -24.25 39.12 34.51
N SER A 3 -23.08 38.52 34.35
CA SER A 3 -22.98 37.09 34.23
C SER A 3 -23.45 36.42 35.51
N GLN A 4 -24.56 35.69 35.47
CA GLN A 4 -25.00 34.85 36.58
C GLN A 4 -24.08 33.66 36.69
N ASN A 5 -23.41 33.50 37.83
CA ASN A 5 -22.49 32.37 38.10
C ASN A 5 -22.90 31.74 39.43
N HIS A 6 -23.15 30.42 39.41
CA HIS A 6 -23.52 29.63 40.58
C HIS A 6 -22.50 28.50 40.76
N GLU A 7 -21.89 28.48 41.94
CA GLU A 7 -20.97 27.38 42.30
C GLU A 7 -21.75 26.15 42.77
N ILE A 8 -21.28 25.00 42.32
CA ILE A 8 -21.83 23.68 42.74
C ILE A 8 -20.69 22.77 43.21
N PHE A 9 -21.01 21.77 43.98
CA PHE A 9 -20.05 20.80 44.55
C PHE A 9 -18.89 21.45 45.30
N GLY A 10 -19.20 22.44 46.18
CA GLY A 10 -18.19 23.11 46.99
C GLY A 10 -17.14 23.88 46.15
N GLY A 11 -17.56 24.53 45.06
CA GLY A 11 -16.71 25.32 44.22
C GLY A 11 -15.92 24.54 43.13
N LYS A 12 -16.10 23.19 43.10
CA LYS A 12 -15.38 22.31 42.11
C LYS A 12 -15.94 22.46 40.70
N ALA A 13 -17.18 22.91 40.53
CA ALA A 13 -17.81 23.22 39.27
C ALA A 13 -18.70 24.45 39.35
N GLN A 14 -19.05 25.00 38.20
CA GLN A 14 -19.87 26.21 38.10
C GLN A 14 -20.94 26.06 37.03
N ILE A 15 -22.11 26.62 37.27
CA ILE A 15 -23.18 26.84 36.29
C ILE A 15 -23.23 28.33 36.00
N LEU A 16 -23.05 28.73 34.75
CA LEU A 16 -22.95 30.15 34.36
C LEU A 16 -23.76 30.44 33.12
N ARG A 17 -24.26 31.65 33.03
CA ARG A 17 -24.78 32.24 31.78
C ARG A 17 -23.79 33.26 31.24
N VAL A 18 -23.52 33.17 29.94
CA VAL A 18 -22.72 34.16 29.22
C VAL A 18 -23.58 34.87 28.16
N PRO A 19 -23.43 36.16 27.93
CA PRO A 19 -24.29 36.91 26.98
C PRO A 19 -24.34 36.28 25.59
N GLN A 20 -23.23 35.71 25.14
CA GLN A 20 -23.10 35.07 23.81
C GLN A 20 -23.81 33.71 23.68
N SER A 21 -24.30 33.12 24.78
CA SER A 21 -24.93 31.79 24.76
C SER A 21 -26.44 31.78 24.62
N GLY A 22 -27.07 32.95 24.37
CA GLY A 22 -28.52 33.05 24.21
C GLY A 22 -29.32 32.60 25.41
N GLU A 23 -28.89 32.96 26.63
CA GLU A 23 -29.48 32.59 27.92
C GLU A 23 -29.45 31.10 28.28
N VAL A 24 -28.77 30.26 27.50
CA VAL A 24 -28.60 28.87 27.85
C VAL A 24 -27.50 28.71 28.90
N TRP A 25 -27.82 27.93 29.96
CA TRP A 25 -26.86 27.66 31.00
C TRP A 25 -25.68 26.83 30.47
N GLN A 26 -24.47 27.15 30.98
CA GLN A 26 -23.21 26.48 30.67
C GLN A 26 -22.64 25.86 31.94
N PHE A 27 -22.11 24.66 31.82
CA PHE A 27 -21.32 23.99 32.85
C PHE A 27 -19.86 24.31 32.68
N ARG A 28 -19.15 24.59 33.77
CA ARG A 28 -17.70 24.81 33.79
C ARG A 28 -17.07 24.08 34.97
N MET A 29 -16.02 23.33 34.73
CA MET A 29 -15.27 22.58 35.74
C MET A 29 -13.79 22.58 35.44
N TRP A 30 -12.94 22.80 36.43
CA TRP A 30 -11.50 22.67 36.30
C TRP A 30 -11.09 21.20 36.41
N ILE A 31 -10.34 20.69 35.44
CA ILE A 31 -9.77 19.35 35.47
C ILE A 31 -8.28 19.48 35.79
N ALA A 32 -7.91 19.16 37.02
CA ALA A 32 -6.57 19.36 37.52
C ALA A 32 -5.53 18.49 36.78
N GLU A 33 -5.89 17.26 36.45
CA GLU A 33 -5.05 16.29 35.75
C GLU A 33 -4.66 16.75 34.35
N GLU A 34 -5.51 17.52 33.70
CA GLU A 34 -5.28 18.02 32.33
C GLU A 34 -5.01 19.53 32.29
N LYS A 35 -5.03 20.21 33.45
CA LYS A 35 -4.83 21.66 33.62
C LYS A 35 -5.70 22.49 32.65
N LYS A 36 -6.96 22.11 32.50
CA LYS A 36 -7.92 22.73 31.58
C LYS A 36 -9.32 22.82 32.17
N TYR A 37 -10.10 23.82 31.70
CA TYR A 37 -11.52 23.92 32.03
C TYR A 37 -12.36 23.12 31.05
N LEU A 38 -13.15 22.14 31.57
CA LEU A 38 -14.26 21.55 30.83
C LEU A 38 -15.41 22.58 30.79
N ARG A 39 -15.92 22.86 29.59
CA ARG A 39 -17.08 23.70 29.35
C ARG A 39 -18.06 22.94 28.48
N LYS A 40 -19.32 22.84 28.92
CA LYS A 40 -20.39 22.21 28.13
C LYS A 40 -21.69 22.99 28.27
N SER A 41 -22.43 23.13 27.17
CA SER A 41 -23.79 23.67 27.21
C SER A 41 -24.70 22.68 27.93
N LEU A 42 -25.55 23.18 28.87
CA LEU A 42 -26.56 22.40 29.53
C LEU A 42 -27.87 22.33 28.74
N GLN A 43 -27.94 22.99 27.59
CA GLN A 43 -29.06 22.95 26.63
C GLN A 43 -30.43 23.27 27.28
N THR A 44 -30.45 24.16 28.25
CA THR A 44 -31.64 24.61 28.90
C THR A 44 -31.48 26.06 29.40
N ARG A 45 -32.58 26.78 29.49
CA ARG A 45 -32.68 28.11 30.09
C ARG A 45 -33.22 28.08 31.52
N ASP A 46 -33.84 26.95 31.88
CA ASP A 46 -34.34 26.72 33.21
C ASP A 46 -33.20 26.33 34.16
N PHE A 47 -33.13 26.96 35.31
CA PHE A 47 -32.04 26.78 36.28
C PHE A 47 -32.09 25.46 37.01
N GLU A 48 -33.31 24.98 37.37
CA GLU A 48 -33.45 23.70 38.09
C GLU A 48 -33.05 22.52 37.18
N ALA A 49 -33.51 22.56 35.92
CA ALA A 49 -33.10 21.58 34.92
C ALA A 49 -31.59 21.66 34.61
N ALA A 50 -31.02 22.88 34.60
CA ALA A 50 -29.57 23.07 34.43
C ALA A 50 -28.78 22.44 35.58
N THR A 51 -29.23 22.62 36.82
CA THR A 51 -28.59 22.06 38.01
C THR A 51 -28.59 20.53 37.98
N LYS A 52 -29.71 19.89 37.68
CA LYS A 52 -29.81 18.43 37.56
C LYS A 52 -28.87 17.88 36.45
N ARG A 53 -28.81 18.56 35.31
CA ARG A 53 -27.91 18.19 34.21
C ARG A 53 -26.44 18.41 34.57
N ALA A 54 -26.11 19.46 35.28
CA ALA A 54 -24.76 19.75 35.76
C ALA A 54 -24.29 18.71 36.79
N GLU A 55 -25.16 18.27 37.70
CA GLU A 55 -24.86 17.21 38.65
C GLU A 55 -24.51 15.89 37.95
N LYS A 56 -25.35 15.49 37.02
CA LYS A 56 -25.09 14.29 36.21
C LYS A 56 -23.76 14.40 35.47
N LEU A 57 -23.50 15.53 34.78
CA LEU A 57 -22.29 15.76 34.03
C LEU A 57 -21.04 15.79 34.92
N TYR A 58 -21.15 16.35 36.14
CA TYR A 58 -20.08 16.33 37.13
C TYR A 58 -19.70 14.91 37.55
N LEU A 59 -20.69 14.08 37.91
CA LEU A 59 -20.45 12.70 38.30
C LEU A 59 -19.83 11.85 37.17
N GLU A 60 -20.35 11.99 35.96
CA GLU A 60 -19.80 11.33 34.80
C GLU A 60 -18.33 11.77 34.51
N THR A 61 -18.07 13.08 34.65
CA THR A 61 -16.74 13.65 34.46
C THR A 61 -15.76 13.11 35.49
N MET A 62 -16.15 13.11 36.77
CA MET A 62 -15.32 12.59 37.86
C MET A 62 -15.05 11.09 37.72
N ALA A 63 -16.04 10.30 37.32
CA ALA A 63 -15.86 8.87 37.04
C ALA A 63 -14.84 8.62 35.91
N ASN A 64 -14.92 9.41 34.86
CA ASN A 64 -13.95 9.36 33.73
C ASN A 64 -12.52 9.74 34.17
N VAL A 65 -12.38 10.82 34.95
CA VAL A 65 -11.08 11.25 35.51
C VAL A 65 -10.50 10.18 36.41
N SER A 66 -11.32 9.63 37.34
CA SER A 66 -10.90 8.58 38.30
C SER A 66 -10.48 7.29 37.56
N SER A 67 -11.07 7.00 36.40
CA SER A 67 -10.70 5.86 35.57
C SER A 67 -9.47 6.12 34.66
N GLY A 68 -8.83 7.30 34.80
CA GLY A 68 -7.66 7.70 33.99
C GLY A 68 -7.98 8.12 32.56
N LYS A 69 -9.27 8.32 32.21
CA LYS A 69 -9.66 8.83 30.89
C LYS A 69 -9.33 10.30 30.78
N LYS A 70 -8.57 10.67 29.74
CA LYS A 70 -8.30 12.07 29.38
C LYS A 70 -9.54 12.69 28.75
N LEU A 71 -10.10 13.75 29.37
CA LEU A 71 -11.32 14.42 28.93
C LEU A 71 -11.09 15.34 27.73
N PHE A 72 -9.89 15.92 27.61
CA PHE A 72 -9.46 16.77 26.49
C PHE A 72 -8.53 16.00 25.54
N GLY A 73 -8.74 14.70 25.47
CA GLY A 73 -7.96 13.81 24.60
C GLY A 73 -7.94 14.27 23.15
N LEU A 74 -6.89 13.85 22.43
CA LEU A 74 -6.71 14.06 21.01
C LEU A 74 -7.98 13.68 20.23
N SER A 75 -8.29 14.45 19.20
CA SER A 75 -9.23 14.03 18.18
C SER A 75 -8.63 12.89 17.32
N LEU A 76 -9.48 12.14 16.64
CA LEU A 76 -9.03 11.10 15.73
C LEU A 76 -8.16 11.68 14.60
N GLN A 77 -8.45 12.91 14.14
CA GLN A 77 -7.62 13.62 13.16
C GLN A 77 -6.22 13.90 13.70
N GLU A 78 -6.12 14.40 14.94
CA GLU A 78 -4.83 14.68 15.57
C GLU A 78 -4.02 13.38 15.75
N LEU A 79 -4.66 12.28 16.20
CA LEU A 79 -4.00 10.99 16.32
C LEU A 79 -3.50 10.47 14.97
N THR A 80 -4.32 10.55 13.91
CA THR A 80 -3.91 10.08 12.58
C THR A 80 -2.73 10.90 12.03
N ASN A 81 -2.67 12.19 12.34
CA ASN A 81 -1.54 13.05 11.97
C ASN A 81 -0.27 12.63 12.73
N LEU A 82 -0.33 12.54 14.06
CA LEU A 82 0.81 12.11 14.91
C LEU A 82 1.34 10.74 14.48
N TYR A 83 0.44 9.78 14.29
CA TYR A 83 0.81 8.45 13.81
C TYR A 83 1.47 8.49 12.43
N THR A 84 0.94 9.28 11.51
CA THR A 84 1.50 9.40 10.16
C THR A 84 2.88 10.04 10.17
N ASP A 85 3.10 11.05 11.01
CA ASP A 85 4.39 11.72 11.16
C ASP A 85 5.41 10.78 11.81
N TRP A 86 5.03 10.06 12.85
CA TRP A 86 5.87 9.02 13.44
C TRP A 86 6.25 7.94 12.41
N ARG A 87 5.30 7.47 11.57
CA ARG A 87 5.61 6.50 10.49
C ARG A 87 6.48 7.08 9.37
N LYS A 88 6.47 8.40 9.20
CA LYS A 88 7.33 9.07 8.20
C LYS A 88 8.81 8.94 8.57
N GLU A 89 9.14 8.94 9.84
CA GLU A 89 10.51 8.76 10.34
C GLU A 89 11.06 7.35 10.04
N ASP A 90 10.17 6.36 9.90
CA ASP A 90 10.53 4.99 9.53
C ASP A 90 10.85 4.80 8.03
N VAL A 91 10.61 5.81 7.19
CA VAL A 91 10.81 5.68 5.74
C VAL A 91 12.28 5.55 5.39
N GLY A 92 12.62 4.50 4.66
CA GLY A 92 14.00 4.17 4.28
C GLY A 92 14.69 3.19 5.24
N THR A 93 14.14 2.99 6.44
CA THR A 93 14.66 2.03 7.44
C THR A 93 13.71 0.86 7.66
N ARG A 94 12.50 1.14 8.10
CA ARG A 94 11.47 0.12 8.47
C ARG A 94 10.35 0.00 7.47
N ILE A 95 10.02 1.08 6.74
CA ILE A 95 8.97 1.08 5.72
C ILE A 95 9.43 1.78 4.44
N THR A 96 8.77 1.46 3.32
CA THR A 96 8.96 2.15 2.05
C THR A 96 8.07 3.40 1.95
N LYS A 97 8.42 4.34 1.06
CA LYS A 97 7.54 5.48 0.69
C LYS A 97 6.15 5.00 0.25
N GLY A 98 6.08 3.87 -0.48
CA GLY A 98 4.81 3.26 -0.92
C GLY A 98 3.96 2.79 0.26
N ARG A 99 4.57 2.19 1.30
CA ARG A 99 3.85 1.79 2.53
C ARG A 99 3.32 3.01 3.28
N LEU A 100 4.09 4.09 3.39
CA LEU A 100 3.62 5.34 3.99
C LEU A 100 2.42 5.91 3.20
N GLY A 101 2.46 5.89 1.87
CA GLY A 101 1.32 6.29 1.03
C GLY A 101 0.07 5.45 1.30
N THR A 102 0.23 4.13 1.46
CA THR A 102 -0.86 3.23 1.85
C THR A 102 -1.43 3.59 3.23
N ILE A 103 -0.58 3.82 4.24
CA ILE A 103 -1.00 4.22 5.58
C ILE A 103 -1.84 5.52 5.50
N LYS A 104 -1.34 6.56 4.80
CA LYS A 104 -2.07 7.82 4.61
C LYS A 104 -3.46 7.61 3.98
N SER A 105 -3.57 6.72 2.99
CA SER A 105 -4.86 6.38 2.38
C SER A 105 -5.79 5.68 3.37
N GLN A 106 -5.26 4.77 4.18
CA GLN A 106 -6.03 4.06 5.21
C GLN A 106 -6.51 5.01 6.31
N MET A 107 -5.69 6.00 6.73
CA MET A 107 -6.13 7.03 7.69
C MET A 107 -7.33 7.82 7.16
N LYS A 108 -7.38 8.15 5.88
CA LYS A 108 -8.56 8.81 5.28
C LYS A 108 -9.84 7.97 5.44
N HIS A 109 -9.75 6.64 5.29
CA HIS A 109 -10.92 5.76 5.48
C HIS A 109 -11.37 5.72 6.94
N ILE A 110 -10.44 5.72 7.88
CA ILE A 110 -10.71 5.77 9.32
C ILE A 110 -11.47 7.05 9.68
N LEU A 111 -10.97 8.20 9.21
CA LEU A 111 -11.60 9.49 9.44
C LEU A 111 -12.97 9.60 8.79
N ALA A 112 -13.15 9.01 7.60
CA ALA A 112 -14.44 8.96 6.94
C ALA A 112 -15.47 8.07 7.69
N TYR A 113 -14.99 7.00 8.37
CA TYR A 113 -15.86 6.10 9.13
C TYR A 113 -16.33 6.71 10.45
N LYS A 114 -15.43 7.30 11.22
CA LYS A 114 -15.74 7.76 12.60
C LYS A 114 -15.87 9.27 12.74
N GLY A 115 -15.45 10.02 11.74
CA GLY A 115 -15.39 11.48 11.81
C GLY A 115 -14.08 12.00 12.41
N ALA A 116 -13.55 13.07 11.83
CA ALA A 116 -12.28 13.67 12.22
C ALA A 116 -12.26 14.23 13.64
N GLY A 117 -13.41 14.71 14.12
CA GLY A 117 -13.57 15.35 15.43
C GLY A 117 -13.79 14.41 16.59
N LEU A 118 -14.02 13.10 16.35
CA LEU A 118 -14.23 12.12 17.41
C LEU A 118 -13.05 12.14 18.39
N LYS A 119 -13.33 12.23 19.69
CA LYS A 119 -12.30 12.17 20.72
C LYS A 119 -11.85 10.72 20.95
N ILE A 120 -10.54 10.50 21.03
CA ILE A 120 -9.99 9.16 21.25
C ILE A 120 -10.47 8.57 22.57
N ALA A 121 -10.70 9.42 23.58
CA ALA A 121 -11.27 9.00 24.87
C ALA A 121 -12.70 8.45 24.77
N GLU A 122 -13.41 8.75 23.68
CA GLU A 122 -14.76 8.23 23.40
C GLU A 122 -14.73 6.88 22.68
N LEU A 123 -13.55 6.42 22.26
CA LEU A 123 -13.41 5.11 21.64
C LEU A 123 -13.57 4.01 22.69
N GLU A 124 -14.41 3.07 22.36
CA GLU A 124 -14.56 1.80 23.05
C GLU A 124 -13.91 0.68 22.23
N ARG A 125 -13.64 -0.44 22.87
CA ARG A 125 -12.98 -1.58 22.25
C ARG A 125 -13.70 -2.08 20.99
N ASN A 126 -15.03 -2.02 20.96
CA ASN A 126 -15.90 -2.42 19.86
C ASN A 126 -16.24 -1.29 18.87
N SER A 127 -15.69 -0.09 19.03
CA SER A 127 -16.04 1.08 18.21
C SER A 127 -15.86 0.85 16.71
N PHE A 128 -15.02 -0.08 16.30
CA PHE A 128 -14.74 -0.42 14.90
C PHE A 128 -15.26 -1.81 14.49
N TYR A 129 -16.13 -2.43 15.32
CA TYR A 129 -16.59 -3.80 15.08
C TYR A 129 -17.22 -3.99 13.70
N ASP A 130 -18.04 -3.04 13.24
CA ASP A 130 -18.73 -3.09 11.96
C ASP A 130 -17.97 -2.39 10.80
N TYR A 131 -16.69 -2.11 10.98
CA TYR A 131 -15.86 -1.41 9.97
C TYR A 131 -15.88 -2.12 8.62
N GLU A 132 -15.86 -3.46 8.59
CA GLU A 132 -15.91 -4.24 7.34
C GLU A 132 -17.20 -3.96 6.56
N SER A 133 -18.35 -4.02 7.23
CA SER A 133 -19.67 -3.80 6.61
C SER A 133 -19.75 -2.40 6.01
N TRP A 134 -19.36 -1.38 6.77
CA TRP A 134 -19.30 -0.01 6.29
C TRP A 134 -18.36 0.14 5.08
N ARG A 135 -17.19 -0.49 5.15
CA ARG A 135 -16.18 -0.36 4.09
C ARG A 135 -16.63 -0.97 2.77
N LYS A 136 -17.32 -2.10 2.82
CA LYS A 136 -17.91 -2.75 1.65
C LYS A 136 -19.07 -1.95 1.06
N THR A 137 -19.88 -1.31 1.90
CA THR A 137 -20.99 -0.45 1.47
C THR A 137 -20.49 0.83 0.82
N THR A 138 -19.50 1.49 1.42
CA THR A 138 -18.94 2.76 0.93
C THR A 138 -18.23 2.60 -0.43
N ARG A 139 -17.57 1.46 -0.66
CA ARG A 139 -16.92 1.13 -1.92
C ARG A 139 -17.14 -0.33 -2.26
N GLN A 140 -18.12 -0.57 -3.12
CA GLN A 140 -18.38 -1.91 -3.66
C GLN A 140 -17.12 -2.51 -4.30
N GLY A 141 -16.91 -3.81 -4.13
CA GLY A 141 -15.75 -4.53 -4.66
C GLY A 141 -14.46 -4.37 -3.85
N THR A 142 -14.48 -3.71 -2.67
CA THR A 142 -13.31 -3.72 -1.77
C THR A 142 -13.08 -5.14 -1.25
N GLN A 143 -11.90 -5.70 -1.53
CA GLN A 143 -11.56 -7.07 -1.16
C GLN A 143 -11.35 -7.20 0.35
N SER A 144 -11.78 -8.33 0.94
CA SER A 144 -11.65 -8.66 2.37
C SER A 144 -10.20 -8.58 2.86
N VAL A 145 -9.22 -8.98 2.04
CA VAL A 145 -7.78 -8.83 2.35
C VAL A 145 -7.37 -7.37 2.54
N THR A 146 -7.92 -6.45 1.72
CA THR A 146 -7.64 -5.01 1.85
C THR A 146 -8.17 -4.49 3.17
N ILE A 147 -9.40 -4.85 3.54
CA ILE A 147 -10.03 -4.43 4.80
C ILE A 147 -9.26 -4.99 6.00
N ARG A 148 -8.83 -6.26 5.96
CA ARG A 148 -7.98 -6.86 7.00
C ARG A 148 -6.67 -6.08 7.18
N ASN A 149 -6.04 -5.63 6.09
CA ASN A 149 -4.83 -4.81 6.16
C ASN A 149 -5.12 -3.42 6.75
N GLU A 150 -6.31 -2.84 6.48
CA GLU A 150 -6.77 -1.60 7.11
C GLU A 150 -6.94 -1.81 8.63
N GLN A 151 -7.62 -2.87 9.07
CA GLN A 151 -7.79 -3.23 10.48
C GLN A 151 -6.45 -3.41 11.21
N SER A 152 -5.50 -4.10 10.57
CA SER A 152 -4.14 -4.24 11.11
C SER A 152 -3.44 -2.87 11.28
N THR A 153 -3.62 -1.95 10.35
CA THR A 153 -3.04 -0.60 10.45
C THR A 153 -3.73 0.24 11.52
N ILE A 154 -5.06 0.08 11.69
CA ILE A 154 -5.81 0.72 12.78
C ILE A 154 -5.26 0.26 14.14
N ASN A 155 -5.11 -1.04 14.35
CA ASN A 155 -4.58 -1.56 15.61
C ASN A 155 -3.12 -1.16 15.85
N HIS A 156 -2.31 -1.05 14.80
CA HIS A 156 -0.96 -0.51 14.94
C HIS A 156 -0.95 0.99 15.33
N MET A 157 -1.93 1.77 14.87
CA MET A 157 -2.12 3.16 15.31
C MET A 157 -2.60 3.23 16.76
N MET A 158 -3.47 2.33 17.18
CA MET A 158 -3.94 2.26 18.58
C MET A 158 -2.81 1.84 19.53
N ASP A 159 -1.98 0.87 19.15
CA ASP A 159 -0.79 0.48 19.91
C ASP A 159 0.20 1.66 20.06
N PHE A 160 0.43 2.43 19.00
CA PHE A 160 1.18 3.68 19.08
C PHE A 160 0.54 4.65 20.10
N ALA A 161 -0.77 4.90 19.98
CA ALA A 161 -1.47 5.80 20.88
C ALA A 161 -1.46 5.34 22.34
N TYR A 162 -1.52 4.05 22.57
CA TYR A 162 -1.40 3.45 23.90
C TYR A 162 0.00 3.66 24.50
N ARG A 163 1.05 3.39 23.75
CA ARG A 163 2.45 3.59 24.21
C ARG A 163 2.79 5.06 24.49
N GLU A 164 2.21 5.98 23.71
CA GLU A 164 2.35 7.42 23.93
C GLU A 164 1.43 7.96 25.04
N GLY A 165 0.61 7.11 25.67
CA GLY A 165 -0.30 7.50 26.74
C GLY A 165 -1.51 8.33 26.28
N TYR A 166 -1.83 8.32 24.98
CA TYR A 166 -3.00 9.03 24.45
C TYR A 166 -4.31 8.28 24.66
N THR A 167 -4.27 6.98 24.89
CA THR A 167 -5.42 6.11 25.13
C THR A 167 -5.07 4.99 26.11
N HIS A 168 -6.05 4.41 26.75
CA HIS A 168 -5.93 3.20 27.56
C HIS A 168 -6.20 1.91 26.76
N LEU A 169 -6.63 2.04 25.50
CA LEU A 169 -6.94 0.93 24.61
C LEU A 169 -5.75 0.59 23.70
N PRO A 170 -5.06 -0.55 23.91
CA PRO A 170 -3.95 -0.92 23.06
C PRO A 170 -4.42 -1.39 21.66
N GLN A 171 -5.66 -1.85 21.54
CA GLN A 171 -6.25 -2.33 20.28
C GLN A 171 -7.78 -2.23 20.32
N LEU A 172 -8.38 -2.27 19.13
CA LEU A 172 -9.81 -2.32 18.90
C LEU A 172 -10.22 -3.71 18.40
N ASP A 173 -11.44 -4.11 18.73
CA ASP A 173 -12.01 -5.36 18.24
C ASP A 173 -12.71 -5.13 16.90
N PHE A 174 -12.52 -6.08 16.01
CA PHE A 174 -13.14 -6.12 14.69
C PHE A 174 -13.90 -7.43 14.53
N ARG A 175 -14.96 -7.37 13.74
CA ARG A 175 -15.62 -8.59 13.30
C ARG A 175 -14.62 -9.44 12.52
N PRO A 176 -14.46 -10.74 12.81
CA PRO A 176 -13.54 -11.61 12.10
C PRO A 176 -13.85 -11.66 10.59
N ILE A 177 -12.86 -11.40 9.77
CA ILE A 177 -12.98 -11.48 8.31
C ILE A 177 -12.57 -12.89 7.84
N SER A 178 -13.51 -13.63 7.29
CA SER A 178 -13.23 -14.88 6.58
C SER A 178 -12.77 -14.54 5.17
N ILE A 179 -11.54 -14.87 4.85
CA ILE A 179 -10.99 -14.73 3.50
C ILE A 179 -11.11 -16.07 2.82
N LYS A 180 -12.04 -16.19 1.86
CA LYS A 180 -12.16 -17.37 1.04
C LYS A 180 -10.94 -17.49 0.11
N LYS A 181 -10.50 -18.72 -0.18
CA LYS A 181 -9.36 -18.95 -1.08
C LYS A 181 -9.57 -18.31 -2.46
N ASP A 182 -10.80 -18.25 -2.93
CA ASP A 182 -11.19 -17.65 -4.21
C ASP A 182 -11.12 -16.11 -4.20
N GLU A 183 -11.29 -15.46 -3.03
CA GLU A 183 -11.13 -14.00 -2.88
C GLU A 183 -9.66 -13.57 -2.97
N VAL A 184 -8.73 -14.45 -2.63
CA VAL A 184 -7.30 -14.27 -2.90
C VAL A 184 -7.08 -14.60 -4.37
N GLY A 185 -7.68 -13.80 -5.24
CA GLY A 185 -7.67 -14.03 -6.67
C GLY A 185 -6.25 -14.27 -7.17
N ARG A 186 -5.92 -15.52 -7.47
CA ARG A 186 -4.68 -15.87 -8.16
C ARG A 186 -4.63 -15.07 -9.45
N ARG A 187 -3.48 -14.48 -9.74
CA ARG A 187 -3.22 -13.97 -11.07
C ARG A 187 -3.13 -15.14 -12.01
N ASP A 188 -3.79 -15.03 -13.15
CA ASP A 188 -3.69 -16.06 -14.16
C ASP A 188 -2.29 -16.07 -14.81
N ILE A 189 -1.95 -17.19 -15.41
CA ILE A 189 -0.67 -17.42 -16.08
C ILE A 189 -0.95 -17.52 -17.58
N PHE A 190 -0.01 -17.08 -18.39
CA PHE A 190 -0.07 -17.34 -19.82
C PHE A 190 -0.05 -18.84 -20.11
N LYS A 191 -0.96 -19.29 -20.97
CA LYS A 191 -0.80 -20.58 -21.65
C LYS A 191 0.40 -20.47 -22.62
N LEU A 192 1.01 -21.59 -22.96
CA LEU A 192 2.17 -21.58 -23.84
C LEU A 192 1.83 -20.94 -25.20
N GLU A 193 0.68 -21.29 -25.77
CA GLU A 193 0.20 -20.75 -27.05
C GLU A 193 -0.07 -19.24 -26.99
N GLU A 194 -0.55 -18.74 -25.84
CA GLU A 194 -0.77 -17.30 -25.63
C GLU A 194 0.55 -16.55 -25.56
N TYR A 195 1.53 -17.12 -24.86
CA TYR A 195 2.87 -16.54 -24.80
C TYR A 195 3.56 -16.56 -26.16
N ASP A 196 3.43 -17.65 -26.92
CA ASP A 196 3.95 -17.74 -28.30
C ASP A 196 3.29 -16.72 -29.24
N LYS A 197 2.00 -16.49 -29.10
CA LYS A 197 1.31 -15.40 -29.82
C LYS A 197 1.88 -14.04 -29.42
N LEU A 198 2.08 -13.80 -28.13
CA LEU A 198 2.68 -12.56 -27.63
C LEU A 198 4.07 -12.34 -28.24
N ILE A 199 4.94 -13.33 -28.22
CA ILE A 199 6.31 -13.22 -28.77
C ILE A 199 6.28 -12.95 -30.28
N ARG A 200 5.38 -13.57 -31.02
CA ARG A 200 5.20 -13.29 -32.46
C ARG A 200 4.69 -11.89 -32.70
N GLU A 201 3.68 -11.46 -31.94
CA GLU A 201 3.10 -10.12 -32.07
C GLU A 201 4.10 -9.02 -31.72
N LEU A 202 5.04 -9.24 -30.80
CA LEU A 202 6.09 -8.27 -30.49
C LEU A 202 6.91 -7.84 -31.71
N ARG A 203 7.04 -8.71 -32.74
CA ARG A 203 7.74 -8.35 -34.01
C ARG A 203 6.90 -7.39 -34.84
N SER A 204 5.59 -7.65 -34.96
CA SER A 204 4.63 -6.78 -35.64
C SER A 204 4.51 -5.44 -34.92
N TYR A 205 4.35 -5.48 -33.59
CA TYR A 205 4.12 -4.33 -32.72
C TYR A 205 5.19 -3.24 -32.82
N VAL A 206 6.45 -3.63 -33.08
CA VAL A 206 7.58 -2.69 -33.22
C VAL A 206 7.90 -2.32 -34.66
N SER A 207 7.13 -2.82 -35.65
CA SER A 207 7.35 -2.56 -37.05
C SER A 207 7.08 -1.09 -37.42
N LYS A 208 7.75 -0.58 -38.45
CA LYS A 208 7.47 0.78 -38.96
C LYS A 208 6.02 0.96 -39.41
N LYS A 209 5.37 -0.12 -39.87
CA LYS A 209 3.99 -0.12 -40.31
C LYS A 209 3.03 0.14 -39.16
N GLN A 210 3.26 -0.52 -38.01
CA GLN A 210 2.43 -0.42 -36.80
C GLN A 210 2.77 0.81 -35.93
N ALA A 211 3.99 1.28 -35.98
CA ALA A 211 4.49 2.43 -35.23
C ALA A 211 5.33 3.33 -36.18
N PRO A 212 4.67 4.13 -37.00
CA PRO A 212 5.35 5.04 -37.94
C PRO A 212 6.08 6.17 -37.17
N ASP A 213 5.55 6.62 -36.06
CA ASP A 213 6.20 7.61 -35.20
C ASP A 213 7.47 7.04 -34.55
N LYS A 214 8.55 7.78 -34.60
CA LYS A 214 9.87 7.35 -34.12
C LYS A 214 9.90 7.22 -32.60
N ILE A 215 9.23 8.12 -31.87
CA ILE A 215 9.22 8.15 -30.41
C ILE A 215 8.42 6.95 -29.91
N GLU A 216 7.20 6.77 -30.42
CA GLU A 216 6.36 5.63 -30.07
C GLU A 216 7.04 4.30 -30.39
N ARG A 217 7.69 4.21 -31.56
CA ARG A 217 8.40 2.99 -31.95
C ARG A 217 9.57 2.70 -31.02
N THR A 218 10.30 3.70 -30.57
CA THR A 218 11.38 3.52 -29.59
C THR A 218 10.84 3.02 -28.26
N GLU A 219 9.72 3.56 -27.76
CA GLU A 219 9.03 3.05 -26.57
C GLU A 219 8.61 1.58 -26.77
N ARG A 220 8.00 1.23 -27.89
CA ARG A 220 7.58 -0.15 -28.21
C ARG A 220 8.74 -1.13 -28.27
N LEU A 221 9.89 -0.73 -28.85
CA LEU A 221 11.11 -1.53 -28.87
C LEU A 221 11.63 -1.81 -27.46
N MET A 222 11.60 -0.82 -26.58
CA MET A 222 11.98 -0.97 -25.18
C MET A 222 11.00 -1.90 -24.43
N VAL A 223 9.70 -1.73 -24.62
CA VAL A 223 8.66 -2.60 -24.03
C VAL A 223 8.82 -4.05 -24.49
N ARG A 224 9.11 -4.27 -25.77
CA ARG A 224 9.42 -5.61 -26.30
C ARG A 224 10.57 -6.26 -25.54
N ASP A 225 11.70 -5.56 -25.43
CA ASP A 225 12.89 -6.11 -24.78
C ASP A 225 12.64 -6.31 -23.27
N ALA A 226 11.86 -5.43 -22.62
CA ALA A 226 11.45 -5.58 -21.22
C ALA A 226 10.55 -6.84 -21.00
N ILE A 227 9.64 -7.16 -21.91
CA ILE A 227 8.80 -8.39 -21.82
C ILE A 227 9.69 -9.63 -21.90
N LEU A 228 10.63 -9.66 -22.84
CA LEU A 228 11.58 -10.76 -23.01
C LEU A 228 12.50 -10.92 -21.79
N ILE A 229 12.96 -9.81 -21.20
CA ILE A 229 13.75 -9.82 -19.97
C ILE A 229 12.88 -10.31 -18.78
N ALA A 230 11.66 -9.82 -18.65
CA ALA A 230 10.78 -10.16 -17.52
C ALA A 230 10.49 -11.68 -17.44
N SER A 231 10.20 -12.32 -18.57
CA SER A 231 9.91 -13.75 -18.64
C SER A 231 11.14 -14.63 -18.40
N ASN A 232 12.34 -14.14 -18.73
CA ASN A 232 13.58 -14.88 -18.55
C ASN A 232 14.26 -14.65 -17.18
N SER A 233 14.15 -13.44 -16.61
CA SER A 233 14.85 -13.06 -15.37
C SER A 233 14.16 -13.47 -14.09
N LEU A 234 12.88 -13.75 -14.13
CA LEU A 234 12.01 -13.94 -12.95
C LEU A 234 12.00 -12.72 -12.00
N LEU A 235 12.39 -11.55 -12.46
CA LEU A 235 12.38 -10.32 -11.65
C LEU A 235 10.96 -9.92 -11.25
N ARG A 236 10.83 -9.32 -10.06
CA ARG A 236 9.61 -8.58 -9.76
C ARG A 236 9.51 -7.34 -10.65
N VAL A 237 8.30 -6.97 -10.99
CA VAL A 237 8.05 -5.80 -11.86
C VAL A 237 8.73 -4.54 -11.34
N GLY A 238 8.75 -4.33 -10.02
CA GLY A 238 9.45 -3.20 -9.41
C GLY A 238 10.97 -3.28 -9.52
N GLU A 239 11.56 -4.47 -9.47
CA GLU A 239 12.99 -4.70 -9.70
C GLU A 239 13.33 -4.44 -11.17
N LEU A 240 12.54 -4.99 -12.11
CA LEU A 240 12.72 -4.82 -13.55
C LEU A 240 12.73 -3.34 -13.96
N TRP A 241 11.70 -2.59 -13.55
CA TRP A 241 11.56 -1.19 -13.98
C TRP A 241 12.57 -0.23 -13.35
N GLN A 242 13.31 -0.69 -12.33
CA GLN A 242 14.35 0.08 -11.65
C GLN A 242 15.77 -0.40 -12.00
N LEU A 243 15.91 -1.30 -12.99
CA LEU A 243 17.23 -1.74 -13.44
C LEU A 243 18.05 -0.56 -13.93
N ARG A 244 19.31 -0.52 -13.52
CA ARG A 244 20.33 0.42 -14.00
C ARG A 244 21.36 -0.32 -14.84
N TYR A 245 22.08 0.39 -15.67
CA TYR A 245 23.18 -0.21 -16.44
C TYR A 245 24.29 -0.74 -15.53
N GLY A 246 24.49 -0.17 -14.34
CA GLY A 246 25.41 -0.69 -13.34
C GLY A 246 24.97 -2.00 -12.68
N ASP A 247 23.71 -2.40 -12.81
CA ASP A 247 23.22 -3.71 -12.36
C ASP A 247 23.63 -4.85 -13.31
N ILE A 248 24.07 -4.52 -14.52
CA ILE A 248 24.57 -5.47 -15.54
C ILE A 248 26.05 -5.72 -15.28
N GLU A 249 26.37 -6.84 -14.63
CA GLU A 249 27.75 -7.17 -14.28
C GLU A 249 28.56 -7.56 -15.52
N LYS A 250 28.00 -8.48 -16.34
CA LYS A 250 28.62 -8.93 -17.60
C LYS A 250 27.59 -9.48 -18.57
N ILE A 251 27.94 -9.45 -19.84
CA ILE A 251 27.26 -10.17 -20.92
C ILE A 251 28.33 -11.02 -21.61
N GLU A 252 28.07 -12.30 -21.82
CA GLU A 252 29.02 -13.27 -22.37
C GLU A 252 28.35 -14.22 -23.37
N HIS A 253 29.09 -14.59 -24.39
CA HIS A 253 28.70 -15.62 -25.34
C HIS A 253 28.84 -16.99 -24.69
N ALA A 254 27.84 -17.84 -24.84
CA ALA A 254 27.83 -19.20 -24.37
C ALA A 254 27.13 -20.11 -25.39
N PHE A 255 27.14 -21.39 -25.14
CA PHE A 255 26.39 -22.37 -25.92
C PHE A 255 25.39 -23.07 -25.02
N ASP A 256 24.22 -23.39 -25.54
CA ASP A 256 23.24 -24.19 -24.82
C ASP A 256 23.53 -25.69 -24.99
N SER A 257 22.66 -26.53 -24.42
CA SER A 257 22.81 -28.00 -24.48
C SER A 257 22.69 -28.58 -25.89
N GLU A 258 22.21 -27.80 -26.85
CA GLU A 258 22.11 -28.15 -28.28
C GLU A 258 23.23 -27.48 -29.12
N GLU A 259 24.29 -26.98 -28.46
CA GLU A 259 25.41 -26.25 -29.07
C GLU A 259 24.99 -25.00 -29.83
N LYS A 260 23.79 -24.43 -29.54
CA LYS A 260 23.38 -23.18 -30.16
C LYS A 260 23.94 -21.99 -29.37
N PRO A 261 24.43 -20.95 -30.11
CA PRO A 261 24.98 -19.77 -29.44
C PRO A 261 23.89 -19.00 -28.68
N VAL A 262 24.17 -18.65 -27.44
CA VAL A 262 23.30 -17.87 -26.57
C VAL A 262 24.08 -16.73 -25.90
N GLU A 263 23.42 -15.62 -25.67
CA GLU A 263 23.96 -14.51 -24.89
C GLU A 263 23.47 -14.65 -23.45
N LEU A 264 24.37 -14.91 -22.52
CA LEU A 264 24.10 -14.89 -21.09
C LEU A 264 24.33 -13.48 -20.55
N VAL A 265 23.52 -13.09 -19.58
CA VAL A 265 23.73 -11.84 -18.82
C VAL A 265 23.70 -12.17 -17.34
N THR A 266 24.65 -11.61 -16.61
CA THR A 266 24.71 -11.62 -15.15
C THR A 266 24.21 -10.29 -14.63
N LEU A 267 23.19 -10.34 -13.76
CA LEU A 267 22.59 -9.16 -13.13
C LEU A 267 22.78 -9.19 -11.61
N ASN A 268 23.18 -8.07 -11.05
CA ASN A 268 23.19 -7.81 -9.61
C ASN A 268 21.93 -7.05 -9.22
N ILE A 269 20.96 -7.73 -8.61
CA ILE A 269 19.73 -7.09 -8.16
C ILE A 269 19.97 -6.44 -6.81
N ARG A 270 19.86 -5.12 -6.77
CA ARG A 270 20.13 -4.32 -5.57
C ARG A 270 19.09 -4.57 -4.48
N GLY A 271 19.54 -4.67 -3.23
CA GLY A 271 18.67 -4.87 -2.07
C GLY A 271 17.60 -3.79 -1.92
N GLU A 272 17.93 -2.54 -2.23
CA GLU A 272 17.01 -1.39 -2.16
C GLU A 272 15.80 -1.50 -3.10
N THR A 273 15.93 -2.22 -4.23
CA THR A 273 14.84 -2.48 -5.17
C THR A 273 14.08 -3.76 -4.85
N SER A 274 14.66 -4.62 -4.02
CA SER A 274 14.07 -5.89 -3.60
C SER A 274 13.00 -5.70 -2.51
N LYS A 275 11.92 -6.47 -2.60
CA LYS A 275 10.86 -6.46 -1.57
C LYS A 275 11.36 -6.92 -0.19
N THR A 276 12.39 -7.76 -0.17
CA THR A 276 12.96 -8.36 1.05
C THR A 276 14.14 -7.58 1.61
N GLY A 277 14.59 -6.54 0.93
CA GLY A 277 15.80 -5.80 1.30
C GLY A 277 17.12 -6.51 0.94
N ASN A 278 17.07 -7.76 0.48
CA ASN A 278 18.25 -8.54 0.13
C ASN A 278 18.55 -8.44 -1.36
N GLY A 279 19.80 -8.12 -1.70
CA GLY A 279 20.30 -8.22 -3.06
C GLY A 279 20.53 -9.68 -3.47
N ARG A 280 20.64 -9.92 -4.77
CA ARG A 280 20.99 -11.23 -5.32
C ARG A 280 21.62 -11.09 -6.70
N ARG A 281 22.42 -12.08 -7.05
CA ARG A 281 23.03 -12.22 -8.37
C ARG A 281 22.26 -13.27 -9.15
N ILE A 282 21.89 -12.97 -10.39
CA ILE A 282 21.18 -13.91 -11.26
C ILE A 282 21.89 -14.01 -12.59
N ILE A 283 21.87 -15.19 -13.20
CA ILE A 283 22.34 -15.43 -14.56
C ILE A 283 21.15 -15.88 -15.40
N MET A 284 20.98 -15.27 -16.58
CA MET A 284 19.86 -15.59 -17.47
C MET A 284 20.29 -15.53 -18.94
N ARG A 285 19.53 -16.20 -19.81
CA ARG A 285 19.62 -16.01 -21.26
C ARG A 285 19.02 -14.65 -21.64
N GLY A 286 19.54 -14.03 -22.67
CA GLY A 286 18.97 -12.80 -23.24
C GLY A 286 19.84 -11.56 -23.10
N GLY A 287 21.17 -11.74 -23.03
CA GLY A 287 22.14 -10.62 -23.06
C GLY A 287 21.91 -9.70 -24.25
N GLN A 288 21.52 -10.25 -25.41
CA GLN A 288 21.21 -9.48 -26.62
C GLN A 288 20.08 -8.44 -26.42
N TYR A 289 19.17 -8.64 -25.44
CA TYR A 289 18.13 -7.66 -25.14
C TYR A 289 18.72 -6.40 -24.52
N PHE A 290 19.69 -6.58 -23.63
CA PHE A 290 20.40 -5.47 -22.98
C PHE A 290 21.34 -4.74 -23.95
N LEU A 291 21.99 -5.48 -24.84
CA LEU A 291 22.82 -4.85 -25.91
C LEU A 291 21.96 -3.94 -26.78
N ARG A 292 20.81 -4.42 -27.26
CA ARG A 292 19.86 -3.60 -28.04
C ARG A 292 19.34 -2.39 -27.33
N LEU A 293 19.07 -2.51 -26.00
CA LEU A 293 18.65 -1.38 -25.18
C LEU A 293 19.76 -0.35 -25.07
N ARG A 294 20.99 -0.79 -24.83
CA ARG A 294 22.18 0.06 -24.74
C ARG A 294 22.46 0.82 -26.01
N GLU A 295 22.39 0.17 -27.18
CA GLU A 295 22.58 0.79 -28.48
C GLU A 295 21.56 1.91 -28.78
N ARG A 296 20.37 1.85 -28.21
CA ARG A 296 19.30 2.82 -28.44
C ARG A 296 19.23 3.91 -27.36
N SER A 297 19.96 3.77 -26.29
CA SER A 297 19.98 4.72 -25.20
C SER A 297 21.05 5.77 -25.41
N SER A 298 20.73 7.02 -25.14
CA SER A 298 21.71 8.12 -25.09
C SER A 298 22.46 8.19 -23.76
N ASN A 299 21.95 7.53 -22.72
CA ASN A 299 22.49 7.55 -21.36
C ASN A 299 22.71 6.09 -20.90
N THR A 300 23.96 5.70 -20.69
CA THR A 300 24.33 4.30 -20.37
C THR A 300 25.38 4.21 -19.27
N ASP A 301 25.49 5.26 -18.46
CA ASP A 301 26.33 5.26 -17.28
C ASP A 301 25.78 4.32 -16.20
N LYS A 302 26.62 3.93 -15.25
CA LYS A 302 26.25 2.94 -14.22
C LYS A 302 24.97 3.28 -13.46
N ASP A 303 24.73 4.56 -13.23
CA ASP A 303 23.57 5.06 -12.49
C ASP A 303 22.33 5.30 -13.36
N ASP A 304 22.48 5.25 -14.68
CA ASP A 304 21.36 5.44 -15.60
C ASP A 304 20.42 4.24 -15.61
N PHE A 305 19.12 4.52 -15.73
CA PHE A 305 18.11 3.47 -15.84
C PHE A 305 18.13 2.82 -17.22
N VAL A 306 17.94 1.51 -17.26
CA VAL A 306 17.82 0.73 -18.52
C VAL A 306 16.54 1.09 -19.27
N PHE A 307 15.45 1.38 -18.55
CA PHE A 307 14.14 1.67 -19.14
C PHE A 307 13.73 3.12 -18.85
N VAL A 308 14.03 4.00 -19.80
CA VAL A 308 13.80 5.44 -19.68
C VAL A 308 12.78 5.96 -20.69
N SER A 309 12.15 7.08 -20.37
CA SER A 309 11.33 7.81 -21.35
C SER A 309 12.18 8.28 -22.51
N VAL A 310 11.65 8.20 -23.72
CA VAL A 310 12.39 8.60 -24.94
C VAL A 310 12.81 10.07 -24.84
N GLY A 311 14.09 10.32 -25.07
CA GLY A 311 14.68 11.67 -24.95
C GLY A 311 14.88 12.18 -23.52
N GLY A 312 14.70 11.32 -22.50
CA GLY A 312 14.87 11.68 -21.10
C GLY A 312 15.75 10.71 -20.33
N ASN A 313 15.97 11.01 -19.05
CA ASN A 313 16.75 10.20 -18.10
C ASN A 313 15.90 9.61 -16.95
N LYS A 314 14.59 9.87 -16.97
CA LYS A 314 13.67 9.33 -15.95
C LYS A 314 13.12 7.98 -16.38
N PRO A 315 12.87 7.06 -15.43
CA PRO A 315 12.21 5.79 -15.72
C PRO A 315 10.90 6.00 -16.50
N LEU A 316 10.59 5.08 -17.40
CA LEU A 316 9.32 5.10 -18.12
C LEU A 316 8.16 5.07 -17.13
N ALA A 317 7.21 5.98 -17.29
CA ALA A 317 6.07 6.12 -16.39
C ALA A 317 5.21 4.84 -16.36
N ARG A 318 4.72 4.48 -15.17
CA ARG A 318 3.92 3.26 -14.97
C ARG A 318 2.71 3.17 -15.91
N GLN A 319 2.06 4.29 -16.19
CA GLN A 319 0.91 4.35 -17.10
C GLN A 319 1.28 3.91 -18.51
N LYS A 320 2.47 4.25 -18.98
CA LYS A 320 2.99 3.86 -20.31
C LYS A 320 3.18 2.34 -20.40
N TRP A 321 3.76 1.71 -19.35
CA TRP A 321 3.90 0.25 -19.29
C TRP A 321 2.56 -0.46 -19.42
N TYR A 322 1.52 -0.01 -18.70
CA TYR A 322 0.20 -0.62 -18.76
C TYR A 322 -0.57 -0.26 -20.02
N TYR A 323 -0.31 0.90 -20.63
CA TYR A 323 -0.85 1.26 -21.95
C TYR A 323 -0.39 0.27 -23.01
N HIS A 324 0.94 0.05 -23.13
CA HIS A 324 1.50 -0.91 -24.06
C HIS A 324 1.06 -2.34 -23.76
N TRP A 325 0.96 -2.71 -22.48
CA TRP A 325 0.44 -4.01 -22.06
C TRP A 325 -0.98 -4.25 -22.56
N GLY A 326 -1.87 -3.30 -22.35
CA GLY A 326 -3.27 -3.42 -22.79
C GLY A 326 -3.40 -3.51 -24.32
N ASN A 327 -2.58 -2.76 -25.07
CA ASN A 327 -2.55 -2.85 -26.53
C ASN A 327 -2.10 -4.25 -26.99
N LEU A 328 -1.04 -4.78 -26.40
CA LEU A 328 -0.54 -6.12 -26.72
C LEU A 328 -1.54 -7.23 -26.38
N MET A 329 -2.19 -7.16 -25.22
CA MET A 329 -3.19 -8.17 -24.84
C MET A 329 -4.36 -8.20 -25.84
N ARG A 330 -4.86 -7.04 -26.25
CA ARG A 330 -5.91 -6.95 -27.27
C ARG A 330 -5.46 -7.44 -28.64
N SER A 331 -4.24 -7.08 -29.06
CA SER A 331 -3.73 -7.50 -30.38
C SER A 331 -3.55 -9.02 -30.52
N ILE A 332 -3.33 -9.73 -29.42
CA ILE A 332 -3.26 -11.20 -29.42
C ILE A 332 -4.60 -11.89 -29.09
N GLY A 333 -5.68 -11.12 -28.98
CA GLY A 333 -7.03 -11.63 -28.75
C GLY A 333 -7.34 -12.03 -27.31
N ILE A 334 -6.60 -11.49 -26.31
CA ILE A 334 -6.89 -11.71 -24.88
C ILE A 334 -7.62 -10.47 -24.33
N GLU A 335 -8.90 -10.31 -24.68
CA GLU A 335 -9.72 -9.18 -24.24
C GLU A 335 -10.02 -9.23 -22.74
N ASP A 336 -10.12 -10.42 -22.17
CA ASP A 336 -10.43 -10.70 -20.77
C ASP A 336 -9.22 -10.60 -19.83
N TYR A 337 -8.08 -10.08 -20.30
CA TYR A 337 -6.82 -10.04 -19.54
C TYR A 337 -6.97 -9.34 -18.18
N GLN A 338 -7.88 -8.37 -18.05
CA GLN A 338 -8.13 -7.68 -16.78
C GLN A 338 -8.87 -8.58 -15.79
N THR A 339 -9.90 -9.30 -16.23
CA THR A 339 -10.65 -10.26 -15.42
C THR A 339 -9.78 -11.42 -14.99
N ARG A 340 -8.96 -11.94 -15.89
CA ARG A 340 -7.94 -12.97 -15.63
C ARG A 340 -6.75 -12.43 -14.79
N LYS A 341 -6.69 -11.13 -14.57
CA LYS A 341 -5.58 -10.46 -13.86
C LYS A 341 -4.21 -10.72 -14.51
N LEU A 342 -4.17 -10.88 -15.85
CA LEU A 342 -2.92 -10.96 -16.61
C LEU A 342 -2.24 -9.59 -16.62
N THR A 343 -1.10 -9.51 -15.98
CA THR A 343 -0.32 -8.28 -15.81
C THR A 343 1.15 -8.54 -16.12
N TRP A 344 1.98 -7.51 -16.09
CA TRP A 344 3.44 -7.66 -16.14
C TRP A 344 3.99 -8.70 -15.16
N TYR A 345 3.35 -8.86 -14.01
CA TYR A 345 3.75 -9.87 -13.02
C TYR A 345 3.47 -11.31 -13.50
N SER A 346 2.52 -11.49 -14.42
CA SER A 346 2.22 -12.80 -15.02
C SER A 346 3.36 -13.35 -15.87
N LEU A 347 4.26 -12.48 -16.40
CA LEU A 347 5.49 -12.91 -17.07
C LEU A 347 6.43 -13.64 -16.12
N ARG A 348 6.56 -13.15 -14.88
CA ARG A 348 7.33 -13.85 -13.85
C ARG A 348 6.72 -15.20 -13.49
N HIS A 349 5.38 -15.23 -13.34
CA HIS A 349 4.68 -16.50 -13.09
C HIS A 349 4.93 -17.50 -14.22
N PHE A 350 4.81 -17.06 -15.46
CA PHE A 350 5.09 -17.87 -16.65
C PHE A 350 6.54 -18.38 -16.65
N GLY A 351 7.53 -17.51 -16.42
CA GLY A 351 8.94 -17.91 -16.37
C GLY A 351 9.25 -18.91 -15.26
N ILE A 352 8.62 -18.80 -14.09
CA ILE A 352 8.74 -19.79 -12.99
C ILE A 352 8.16 -21.13 -13.44
N THR A 353 6.94 -21.12 -13.99
CA THR A 353 6.27 -22.34 -14.47
C THR A 353 7.09 -23.06 -15.55
N CYS A 354 7.67 -22.32 -16.49
CA CYS A 354 8.52 -22.92 -17.52
C CYS A 354 9.76 -23.61 -16.93
N ARG A 355 10.37 -23.04 -15.88
CA ARG A 355 11.53 -23.64 -15.21
C ARG A 355 11.17 -24.89 -14.42
N ILE A 356 10.03 -24.91 -13.76
CA ILE A 356 9.51 -26.12 -13.10
C ILE A 356 9.33 -27.22 -14.13
N ARG A 357 8.68 -26.94 -15.25
CA ARG A 357 8.48 -27.90 -16.35
C ARG A 357 9.79 -28.35 -17.01
N ALA A 358 10.82 -27.53 -16.96
CA ALA A 358 12.16 -27.87 -17.44
C ALA A 358 12.99 -28.68 -16.40
N GLY A 359 12.42 -29.03 -15.23
CA GLY A 359 13.05 -29.85 -14.21
C GLY A 359 13.98 -29.10 -13.26
N ASN A 360 13.97 -27.74 -13.24
CA ASN A 360 14.73 -26.99 -12.23
C ASN A 360 14.14 -27.20 -10.84
N THR A 361 14.99 -27.28 -9.84
CA THR A 361 14.57 -27.43 -8.44
C THR A 361 13.90 -26.16 -7.90
N TYR A 362 13.01 -26.31 -6.94
CA TYR A 362 12.37 -25.16 -6.28
C TYR A 362 13.38 -24.21 -5.62
N SER A 363 14.51 -24.74 -5.15
CA SER A 363 15.58 -23.97 -4.55
C SER A 363 16.27 -23.04 -5.57
N GLU A 364 16.65 -23.57 -6.72
CA GLU A 364 17.28 -22.79 -7.82
C GLU A 364 16.34 -21.69 -8.32
N ILE A 365 15.06 -22.04 -8.52
CA ILE A 365 14.04 -21.06 -8.94
C ILE A 365 13.85 -19.99 -7.86
N ALA A 366 13.81 -20.38 -6.58
CA ALA A 366 13.62 -19.47 -5.46
C ALA A 366 14.77 -18.46 -5.33
N GLU A 367 16.01 -18.92 -5.48
CA GLU A 367 17.21 -18.07 -5.48
C GLU A 367 17.13 -17.02 -6.60
N MET A 368 16.90 -17.48 -7.84
CA MET A 368 16.77 -16.58 -8.99
C MET A 368 15.61 -15.60 -8.83
N ALA A 369 14.47 -16.08 -8.35
CA ALA A 369 13.27 -15.27 -8.15
C ALA A 369 13.34 -14.36 -6.91
N GLY A 370 14.28 -14.57 -5.98
CA GLY A 370 14.38 -13.83 -4.71
C GLY A 370 13.16 -14.08 -3.80
N THR A 371 12.84 -15.37 -3.58
CA THR A 371 11.74 -15.81 -2.70
C THR A 371 12.17 -17.10 -1.98
N SER A 372 11.30 -17.73 -1.19
CA SER A 372 11.62 -19.02 -0.55
C SER A 372 11.20 -20.21 -1.43
N ALA A 373 11.91 -21.34 -1.30
CA ALA A 373 11.56 -22.58 -1.97
C ALA A 373 10.13 -23.06 -1.58
N SER A 374 9.77 -22.93 -0.30
CA SER A 374 8.42 -23.24 0.17
C SER A 374 7.33 -22.37 -0.47
N TYR A 375 7.64 -21.10 -0.78
CA TYR A 375 6.72 -20.24 -1.53
C TYR A 375 6.52 -20.78 -2.96
N ILE A 376 7.61 -21.16 -3.65
CA ILE A 376 7.53 -21.74 -4.99
C ILE A 376 6.70 -23.03 -4.94
N GLU A 377 7.03 -23.96 -4.06
CA GLU A 377 6.29 -25.20 -3.90
C GLU A 377 4.79 -24.98 -3.65
N THR A 378 4.45 -24.17 -2.66
CA THR A 378 3.05 -23.90 -2.29
C THR A 378 2.22 -23.29 -3.42
N HIS A 379 2.84 -22.43 -4.24
CA HIS A 379 2.10 -21.65 -5.24
C HIS A 379 2.16 -22.23 -6.66
N TYR A 380 3.14 -23.10 -6.96
CA TYR A 380 3.39 -23.56 -8.33
C TYR A 380 3.45 -25.09 -8.49
N LYS A 381 3.45 -25.90 -7.41
CA LYS A 381 3.49 -27.36 -7.46
C LYS A 381 2.50 -27.99 -8.46
N HIS A 382 1.34 -27.38 -8.63
CA HIS A 382 0.30 -27.88 -9.55
C HIS A 382 0.60 -27.65 -11.04
N TYR A 383 1.77 -27.09 -11.37
CA TYR A 383 2.26 -26.93 -12.74
C TYR A 383 3.38 -27.93 -13.14
N GLU A 384 3.69 -28.87 -12.25
CA GLU A 384 4.60 -30.00 -12.53
C GLU A 384 4.07 -30.90 -13.63
#